data_e3d16c3832e3b12c12ecdbfca60c134a
#
_entry.id   e3d16c3832e3b12c12ecdbfca60c134a
#
_cell.length_a   1.000
_cell.length_b   1.000
_cell.length_c   1.000
_cell.angle_alpha   90.00
_cell.angle_beta   90.00
_cell.angle_gamma   90.00
#
_symmetry.space_group_name_H-M   'P 1'
#
loop_
_entity.id
_entity.type
_entity.pdbx_description
1 polymer ?
#
loop_
_entity_poly.entity_id
_entity_poly.type
_entity_poly.pdbx_seq_one_letter_code
_entity_poly.pdbx_strand_id
1 'polypeptide(L)'
;MKIKLFYIHPTNYGNLMMACAFMKYYTDISQQKKSETPEFYLDVLDDEELNRVKASLPDGIKVYREDLYDRKRRGALGKLEKLVNIPREIAYNCKAYDMCVVLGGDCISQYYSTQVFVSDMVKFQQISKKQKMYLLGQTMGPFHGYAVGLVKRSLNNTMIYVRDHDCYHYLKETFDFPNLKEARDLAFLDIPYQDDQSKKKKLQSEFGLETDYITLVPSGARRQYTSDAENYLNEYIICSSM
;
A
#
# COMPACT_ATOMS: atom_id res chain seq x y z
N MET A 1 -6.52 -18.73 -6.65
CA MET A 1 -5.86 -18.27 -5.39
C MET A 1 -6.35 -16.87 -5.04
N LYS A 2 -6.81 -16.67 -3.79
CA LYS A 2 -7.38 -15.40 -3.31
C LYS A 2 -6.36 -14.64 -2.47
N ILE A 3 -6.07 -13.40 -2.86
CA ILE A 3 -5.05 -12.54 -2.25
C ILE A 3 -5.70 -11.27 -1.71
N LYS A 4 -5.57 -11.04 -0.41
CA LYS A 4 -5.99 -9.78 0.23
C LYS A 4 -4.85 -8.76 0.14
N LEU A 5 -5.16 -7.56 -0.37
CA LEU A 5 -4.25 -6.42 -0.34
C LEU A 5 -4.74 -5.38 0.66
N PHE A 6 -3.84 -4.93 1.55
CA PHE A 6 -4.09 -3.90 2.55
C PHE A 6 -3.48 -2.57 2.14
N TYR A 7 -4.03 -1.47 2.64
CA TYR A 7 -3.58 -0.09 2.46
C TYR A 7 -3.60 0.38 1.01
N ILE A 8 -4.60 -0.08 0.27
CA ILE A 8 -4.82 0.42 -1.08
C ILE A 8 -5.57 1.75 -1.01
N HIS A 9 -4.87 2.83 -1.34
CA HIS A 9 -5.39 4.19 -1.38
C HIS A 9 -5.28 4.74 -2.81
N PRO A 10 -6.25 4.45 -3.71
CA PRO A 10 -6.13 4.78 -5.13
C PRO A 10 -6.12 6.28 -5.44
N THR A 11 -6.51 7.11 -4.47
CA THR A 11 -6.38 8.57 -4.53
C THR A 11 -4.94 9.04 -4.38
N ASN A 12 -4.06 8.22 -3.82
CA ASN A 12 -2.61 8.42 -3.81
C ASN A 12 -2.01 7.69 -5.02
N TYR A 13 -1.44 8.44 -5.96
CA TYR A 13 -0.92 7.90 -7.21
C TYR A 13 0.19 6.85 -6.99
N GLY A 14 1.10 7.08 -6.04
CA GLY A 14 2.16 6.12 -5.72
C GLY A 14 1.61 4.79 -5.22
N ASN A 15 0.61 4.82 -4.34
CA ASN A 15 -0.05 3.60 -3.86
C ASN A 15 -0.79 2.86 -4.98
N LEU A 16 -1.48 3.60 -5.85
CA LEU A 16 -2.15 3.03 -7.01
C LEU A 16 -1.16 2.34 -7.94
N MET A 17 -0.04 3.01 -8.27
CA MET A 17 1.01 2.44 -9.13
C MET A 17 1.59 1.16 -8.55
N MET A 18 1.99 1.16 -7.28
CA MET A 18 2.55 -0.02 -6.62
C MET A 18 1.55 -1.19 -6.60
N ALA A 19 0.27 -0.90 -6.34
CA ALA A 19 -0.76 -1.93 -6.34
C ALA A 19 -0.96 -2.54 -7.73
N CYS A 20 -1.06 -1.71 -8.76
CA CYS A 20 -1.23 -2.16 -10.14
C CYS A 20 0.00 -2.94 -10.65
N ALA A 21 1.20 -2.45 -10.37
CA ALA A 21 2.45 -3.13 -10.72
C ALA A 21 2.56 -4.51 -10.04
N PHE A 22 2.24 -4.59 -8.74
CA PHE A 22 2.23 -5.87 -8.02
C PHE A 22 1.21 -6.85 -8.59
N MET A 23 -0.04 -6.42 -8.82
CA MET A 23 -1.09 -7.29 -9.34
C MET A 23 -0.76 -7.82 -10.73
N LYS A 24 -0.23 -6.96 -11.61
CA LYS A 24 0.24 -7.35 -12.94
C LYS A 24 1.37 -8.37 -12.83
N TYR A 25 2.44 -8.03 -12.11
CA TYR A 25 3.61 -8.88 -11.95
C TYR A 25 3.26 -10.26 -11.38
N TYR A 26 2.42 -10.30 -10.35
CA TYR A 26 2.01 -11.56 -9.73
C TYR A 26 1.15 -12.41 -10.68
N THR A 27 0.28 -11.78 -11.47
CA THR A 27 -0.53 -12.46 -12.49
C THR A 27 0.35 -13.04 -13.58
N ASP A 28 1.31 -12.28 -14.09
CA ASP A 28 2.25 -12.71 -15.13
C ASP A 28 3.08 -13.93 -14.67
N ILE A 29 3.63 -13.87 -13.45
CA ILE A 29 4.37 -15.02 -12.88
C ILE A 29 3.46 -16.24 -12.71
N SER A 30 2.23 -16.05 -12.25
CA SER A 30 1.28 -17.16 -12.09
C SER A 30 0.97 -17.84 -13.41
N GLN A 31 0.81 -17.07 -14.47
CA GLN A 31 0.61 -17.59 -15.83
C GLN A 31 1.85 -18.33 -16.33
N GLN A 32 3.05 -17.76 -16.18
CA GLN A 32 4.31 -18.40 -16.59
C GLN A 32 4.53 -19.73 -15.86
N LYS A 33 4.20 -19.80 -14.59
CA LYS A 33 4.30 -21.02 -13.77
C LYS A 33 3.13 -21.99 -13.97
N LYS A 34 2.15 -21.65 -14.79
CA LYS A 34 0.90 -22.41 -14.98
C LYS A 34 0.19 -22.69 -13.65
N SER A 35 0.29 -21.76 -12.71
CA SER A 35 -0.38 -21.83 -11.42
C SER A 35 -1.79 -21.26 -11.49
N GLU A 36 -2.54 -21.38 -10.42
CA GLU A 36 -3.90 -20.86 -10.32
C GLU A 36 -3.92 -19.33 -10.52
N THR A 37 -4.85 -18.84 -11.34
CA THR A 37 -5.04 -17.41 -11.59
C THR A 37 -5.37 -16.68 -10.29
N PRO A 38 -4.62 -15.61 -9.93
CA PRO A 38 -4.89 -14.86 -8.72
C PRO A 38 -6.18 -14.03 -8.83
N GLU A 39 -6.86 -13.88 -7.70
CA GLU A 39 -7.98 -12.96 -7.48
C GLU A 39 -7.60 -12.01 -6.36
N PHE A 40 -7.62 -10.69 -6.63
CA PHE A 40 -7.18 -9.69 -5.67
C PHE A 40 -8.38 -9.02 -4.98
N TYR A 41 -8.34 -8.97 -3.68
CA TYR A 41 -9.37 -8.36 -2.83
C TYR A 41 -8.80 -7.13 -2.14
N LEU A 42 -9.38 -5.96 -2.41
CA LEU A 42 -8.86 -4.66 -1.99
C LEU A 42 -9.69 -4.07 -0.87
N ASP A 43 -9.04 -3.35 0.03
CA ASP A 43 -9.66 -2.60 1.11
C ASP A 43 -10.02 -1.15 0.72
N VAL A 44 -10.42 -0.93 -0.52
CA VAL A 44 -10.87 0.37 -1.03
C VAL A 44 -12.20 0.81 -0.42
N LEU A 45 -12.45 2.14 -0.40
CA LEU A 45 -13.60 2.72 0.29
C LEU A 45 -14.94 2.48 -0.42
N ASP A 46 -14.94 2.55 -1.75
CA ASP A 46 -16.15 2.47 -2.56
C ASP A 46 -15.86 1.97 -3.99
N ASP A 47 -16.90 1.94 -4.79
CA ASP A 47 -16.84 1.45 -6.17
C ASP A 47 -16.09 2.43 -7.10
N GLU A 48 -16.05 3.72 -6.78
CA GLU A 48 -15.26 4.69 -7.53
C GLU A 48 -13.77 4.39 -7.40
N GLU A 49 -13.30 4.16 -6.17
CA GLU A 49 -11.90 3.74 -5.93
C GLU A 49 -11.58 2.39 -6.60
N LEU A 50 -12.51 1.41 -6.53
CA LEU A 50 -12.35 0.14 -7.22
C LEU A 50 -12.23 0.31 -8.73
N ASN A 51 -13.09 1.14 -9.33
CA ASN A 51 -13.09 1.40 -10.76
C ASN A 51 -11.82 2.11 -11.21
N ARG A 52 -11.26 3.01 -10.38
CA ARG A 52 -9.97 3.65 -10.64
C ARG A 52 -8.84 2.62 -10.71
N VAL A 53 -8.82 1.65 -9.80
CA VAL A 53 -7.83 0.56 -9.85
C VAL A 53 -8.02 -0.29 -11.11
N LYS A 54 -9.26 -0.69 -11.42
CA LYS A 54 -9.57 -1.50 -12.61
C LYS A 54 -9.17 -0.80 -13.91
N ALA A 55 -9.44 0.49 -14.03
CA ALA A 55 -9.06 1.29 -15.21
C ALA A 55 -7.53 1.41 -15.40
N SER A 56 -6.77 1.21 -14.35
CA SER A 56 -5.30 1.25 -14.35
C SER A 56 -4.64 -0.11 -14.61
N LEU A 57 -5.43 -1.18 -14.78
CA LEU A 57 -4.94 -2.55 -14.97
C LEU A 57 -5.26 -3.08 -16.37
N PRO A 58 -4.42 -3.96 -16.91
CA PRO A 58 -4.75 -4.73 -18.11
C PRO A 58 -5.99 -5.59 -17.91
N ASP A 59 -6.69 -5.86 -19.01
CA ASP A 59 -7.82 -6.78 -19.03
C ASP A 59 -7.40 -8.18 -18.53
N GLY A 60 -8.34 -8.85 -17.85
CA GLY A 60 -8.14 -10.21 -17.35
C GLY A 60 -7.59 -10.31 -15.91
N ILE A 61 -7.12 -9.22 -15.31
CA ILE A 61 -6.75 -9.20 -13.88
C ILE A 61 -8.02 -9.07 -13.04
N LYS A 62 -8.27 -10.07 -12.19
CA LYS A 62 -9.48 -10.14 -11.36
C LYS A 62 -9.32 -9.35 -10.07
N VAL A 63 -10.08 -8.26 -9.93
CA VAL A 63 -10.02 -7.37 -8.78
C VAL A 63 -11.41 -7.15 -8.20
N TYR A 64 -11.52 -7.29 -6.88
CA TYR A 64 -12.76 -7.19 -6.12
C TYR A 64 -12.60 -6.24 -4.94
N ARG A 65 -13.67 -5.56 -4.55
CA ARG A 65 -13.75 -4.83 -3.29
C ARG A 65 -14.10 -5.79 -2.17
N GLU A 66 -13.50 -5.58 -1.01
CA GLU A 66 -13.89 -6.28 0.21
C GLU A 66 -15.02 -5.52 0.91
N ASP A 67 -16.17 -6.16 1.05
CA ASP A 67 -17.39 -5.58 1.65
C ASP A 67 -17.62 -6.07 3.09
N LEU A 68 -16.58 -6.13 3.91
CA LEU A 68 -16.70 -6.66 5.28
C LEU A 68 -17.55 -5.79 6.20
N TYR A 69 -17.51 -4.46 6.03
CA TYR A 69 -18.31 -3.48 6.78
C TYR A 69 -18.25 -2.09 6.13
N ASP A 70 -19.27 -1.27 6.40
CA ASP A 70 -19.34 0.11 5.89
C ASP A 70 -18.29 0.99 6.58
N ARG A 71 -17.20 1.28 5.88
CA ARG A 71 -16.11 2.14 6.36
C ARG A 71 -16.49 3.64 6.43
N LYS A 72 -17.65 4.02 5.89
CA LYS A 72 -18.09 5.43 5.84
C LYS A 72 -18.56 5.97 7.18
N ARG A 73 -18.85 5.12 8.17
CA ARG A 73 -19.26 5.57 9.50
C ARG A 73 -18.13 6.30 10.23
N ARG A 74 -18.39 7.59 10.48
CA ARG A 74 -17.47 8.49 11.21
C ARG A 74 -18.01 8.76 12.61
N GLY A 75 -17.09 9.17 13.55
CA GLY A 75 -17.45 9.56 14.92
C GLY A 75 -17.19 8.49 15.98
N ALA A 76 -17.64 8.74 17.21
CA ALA A 76 -17.38 7.86 18.36
C ALA A 76 -17.97 6.44 18.19
N LEU A 77 -19.18 6.33 17.64
CA LEU A 77 -19.82 5.05 17.33
C LEU A 77 -19.04 4.26 16.28
N GLY A 78 -18.50 4.92 15.26
CA GLY A 78 -17.65 4.26 14.26
C GLY A 78 -16.31 3.74 14.84
N LYS A 79 -15.76 4.41 15.86
CA LYS A 79 -14.56 3.94 16.57
C LYS A 79 -14.84 2.68 17.39
N LEU A 80 -15.96 2.66 18.10
CA LEU A 80 -16.38 1.49 18.88
C LEU A 80 -16.69 0.29 17.98
N GLU A 81 -17.39 0.52 16.86
CA GLU A 81 -17.71 -0.49 15.86
C GLU A 81 -16.44 -1.10 15.26
N LYS A 82 -15.40 -0.30 14.98
CA LYS A 82 -14.10 -0.82 14.52
C LYS A 82 -13.47 -1.77 15.53
N LEU A 83 -13.48 -1.44 16.82
CA LEU A 83 -12.91 -2.29 17.87
C LEU A 83 -13.65 -3.63 18.00
N VAL A 84 -14.98 -3.61 17.94
CA VAL A 84 -15.82 -4.82 18.01
C VAL A 84 -15.64 -5.68 16.74
N ASN A 85 -15.39 -5.07 15.59
CA ASN A 85 -15.24 -5.78 14.33
C ASN A 85 -13.84 -6.38 14.09
N ILE A 86 -12.80 -5.98 14.86
CA ILE A 86 -11.44 -6.54 14.71
C ILE A 86 -11.42 -8.08 14.75
N PRO A 87 -12.01 -8.77 15.76
CA PRO A 87 -12.02 -10.23 15.78
C PRO A 87 -12.75 -10.85 14.58
N ARG A 88 -13.82 -10.22 14.12
CA ARG A 88 -14.59 -10.65 12.95
C ARG A 88 -13.78 -10.48 11.65
N GLU A 89 -13.11 -9.35 11.50
CA GLU A 89 -12.20 -9.07 10.37
C GLU A 89 -11.05 -10.08 10.33
N ILE A 90 -10.41 -10.37 11.47
CA ILE A 90 -9.36 -11.38 11.59
C ILE A 90 -9.88 -12.75 11.17
N ALA A 91 -11.01 -13.18 11.74
CA ALA A 91 -11.58 -14.49 11.44
C ALA A 91 -11.96 -14.64 9.96
N TYR A 92 -12.47 -13.57 9.35
CA TYR A 92 -12.80 -13.55 7.94
C TYR A 92 -11.55 -13.63 7.07
N ASN A 93 -10.56 -12.77 7.30
CA ASN A 93 -9.31 -12.77 6.53
C ASN A 93 -8.61 -14.14 6.57
N CYS A 94 -8.62 -14.80 7.72
CA CYS A 94 -8.02 -16.13 7.88
C CYS A 94 -8.75 -17.27 7.16
N LYS A 95 -10.02 -17.08 6.78
CA LYS A 95 -10.83 -18.10 6.11
C LYS A 95 -11.04 -17.83 4.63
N ALA A 96 -11.11 -16.55 4.25
CA ALA A 96 -11.51 -16.13 2.93
C ALA A 96 -10.35 -16.06 1.93
N TYR A 97 -9.13 -15.86 2.42
CA TYR A 97 -7.96 -15.61 1.58
C TYR A 97 -6.85 -16.64 1.81
N ASP A 98 -6.11 -16.93 0.75
CA ASP A 98 -4.95 -17.84 0.79
C ASP A 98 -3.68 -17.09 1.24
N MET A 99 -3.66 -15.76 1.06
CA MET A 99 -2.53 -14.90 1.36
C MET A 99 -2.99 -13.47 1.65
N CYS A 100 -2.33 -12.81 2.59
CA CYS A 100 -2.49 -11.40 2.90
C CYS A 100 -1.20 -10.63 2.59
N VAL A 101 -1.33 -9.50 1.91
CA VAL A 101 -0.20 -8.65 1.50
C VAL A 101 -0.47 -7.20 1.90
N VAL A 102 0.50 -6.61 2.58
CA VAL A 102 0.57 -5.16 2.83
C VAL A 102 1.53 -4.58 1.81
N LEU A 103 1.03 -3.73 0.93
CA LEU A 103 1.84 -3.08 -0.09
C LEU A 103 2.54 -1.85 0.46
N GLY A 104 3.63 -1.51 -0.17
CA GLY A 104 4.64 -0.52 0.19
C GLY A 104 4.16 0.82 0.70
N GLY A 105 5.10 1.59 1.20
CA GLY A 105 4.88 2.88 1.84
C GLY A 105 5.50 2.93 3.23
N ASP A 106 5.03 3.87 4.03
CA ASP A 106 5.44 4.15 5.40
C ASP A 106 4.27 3.99 6.40
N CYS A 107 3.23 3.26 6.00
CA CYS A 107 1.99 3.11 6.78
C CYS A 107 2.22 2.44 8.15
N ILE A 108 3.28 1.62 8.28
CA ILE A 108 3.64 0.98 9.55
C ILE A 108 4.63 1.89 10.28
N SER A 109 4.11 2.97 10.86
CA SER A 109 4.90 3.92 11.62
C SER A 109 4.10 4.52 12.78
N GLN A 110 4.80 5.17 13.73
CA GLN A 110 4.17 5.91 14.83
C GLN A 110 3.80 7.36 14.44
N TYR A 111 4.10 7.80 13.23
CA TYR A 111 3.79 9.16 12.75
C TYR A 111 2.30 9.40 12.50
N TYR A 112 1.55 8.32 12.28
CA TYR A 112 0.12 8.36 12.04
C TYR A 112 -0.69 8.11 13.34
N SER A 113 -1.95 7.71 13.20
CA SER A 113 -2.81 7.46 14.35
C SER A 113 -2.34 6.25 15.18
N THR A 114 -2.05 6.48 16.47
CA THR A 114 -1.72 5.43 17.44
C THR A 114 -2.78 4.31 17.48
N GLN A 115 -4.06 4.66 17.39
CA GLN A 115 -5.15 3.69 17.43
C GLN A 115 -5.14 2.78 16.19
N VAL A 116 -4.90 3.36 15.01
CA VAL A 116 -4.79 2.60 13.77
C VAL A 116 -3.57 1.69 13.83
N PHE A 117 -2.42 2.21 14.20
CA PHE A 117 -1.18 1.44 14.34
C PHE A 117 -1.35 0.23 15.28
N VAL A 118 -1.87 0.43 16.48
CA VAL A 118 -2.09 -0.68 17.44
C VAL A 118 -3.09 -1.70 16.90
N SER A 119 -4.20 -1.23 16.32
CA SER A 119 -5.22 -2.10 15.72
C SER A 119 -4.62 -2.97 14.62
N ASP A 120 -3.81 -2.39 13.75
CA ASP A 120 -3.21 -3.11 12.63
C ASP A 120 -2.15 -4.10 13.10
N MET A 121 -1.33 -3.72 14.08
CA MET A 121 -0.38 -4.67 14.69
C MET A 121 -1.08 -5.88 15.30
N VAL A 122 -2.20 -5.69 15.99
CA VAL A 122 -2.99 -6.81 16.54
C VAL A 122 -3.58 -7.66 15.42
N LYS A 123 -4.14 -7.05 14.38
CA LYS A 123 -4.67 -7.80 13.22
C LYS A 123 -3.59 -8.62 12.53
N PHE A 124 -2.46 -8.00 12.22
CA PHE A 124 -1.35 -8.66 11.54
C PHE A 124 -0.77 -9.81 12.35
N GLN A 125 -0.65 -9.65 13.68
CA GLN A 125 -0.25 -10.74 14.57
C GLN A 125 -1.18 -11.94 14.48
N GLN A 126 -2.48 -11.73 14.46
CA GLN A 126 -3.44 -12.83 14.45
C GLN A 126 -3.55 -13.48 13.07
N ILE A 127 -3.49 -12.68 12.01
CA ILE A 127 -3.51 -13.19 10.64
C ILE A 127 -2.24 -14.01 10.36
N SER A 128 -1.05 -13.49 10.66
CA SER A 128 0.22 -14.16 10.38
C SER A 128 0.44 -15.48 11.14
N LYS A 129 -0.30 -15.72 12.22
CA LYS A 129 -0.31 -17.02 12.91
C LYS A 129 -1.09 -18.11 12.18
N LYS A 130 -2.00 -17.73 11.30
CA LYS A 130 -2.96 -18.64 10.67
C LYS A 130 -2.76 -18.78 9.17
N GLN A 131 -2.16 -17.79 8.53
CA GLN A 131 -1.92 -17.78 7.10
C GLN A 131 -0.69 -16.99 6.70
N LYS A 132 -0.29 -17.10 5.44
CA LYS A 132 0.84 -16.37 4.86
C LYS A 132 0.54 -14.87 4.84
N MET A 133 1.44 -14.10 5.44
CA MET A 133 1.37 -12.64 5.45
C MET A 133 2.69 -12.04 4.98
N TYR A 134 2.60 -11.07 4.08
CA TYR A 134 3.73 -10.40 3.47
C TYR A 134 3.62 -8.88 3.65
N LEU A 135 4.72 -8.26 4.00
CA LEU A 135 4.92 -6.82 3.91
C LEU A 135 5.92 -6.58 2.78
N LEU A 136 5.50 -5.89 1.73
CA LEU A 136 6.30 -5.73 0.52
C LEU A 136 6.63 -4.25 0.27
N GLY A 137 7.93 -3.93 0.12
CA GLY A 137 8.38 -2.59 -0.20
C GLY A 137 8.13 -1.56 0.91
N GLN A 138 8.23 -1.98 2.17
CA GLN A 138 7.96 -1.10 3.32
C GLN A 138 9.18 -0.27 3.71
N THR A 139 8.93 0.97 4.16
CA THR A 139 9.82 1.71 5.06
C THR A 139 9.17 1.75 6.44
N MET A 140 9.86 1.27 7.47
CA MET A 140 9.29 1.06 8.80
C MET A 140 10.17 1.68 9.87
N GLY A 141 9.53 2.28 10.89
CA GLY A 141 10.25 2.87 12.02
C GLY A 141 10.76 4.31 11.76
N PRO A 142 11.59 4.88 12.68
CA PRO A 142 11.96 4.25 13.94
C PRO A 142 10.80 4.09 14.91
N PHE A 143 10.81 3.01 15.71
CA PHE A 143 9.80 2.73 16.73
C PHE A 143 10.35 3.02 18.12
N HIS A 144 9.50 3.57 19.02
CA HIS A 144 9.89 3.96 20.36
C HIS A 144 8.91 3.41 21.43
N GLY A 145 9.42 3.23 22.64
CA GLY A 145 8.62 2.84 23.80
C GLY A 145 7.86 1.53 23.57
N TYR A 146 6.55 1.54 23.82
CA TYR A 146 5.67 0.37 23.71
C TYR A 146 5.63 -0.24 22.30
N ALA A 147 5.86 0.57 21.27
CA ALA A 147 5.76 0.12 19.88
C ALA A 147 6.84 -0.92 19.54
N VAL A 148 8.03 -0.84 20.14
CA VAL A 148 9.10 -1.82 19.92
C VAL A 148 8.62 -3.23 20.28
N GLY A 149 8.09 -3.42 21.47
CA GLY A 149 7.58 -4.72 21.90
C GLY A 149 6.36 -5.19 21.11
N LEU A 150 5.48 -4.25 20.73
CA LEU A 150 4.29 -4.54 19.94
C LEU A 150 4.66 -5.01 18.54
N VAL A 151 5.51 -4.28 17.82
CA VAL A 151 5.99 -4.61 16.47
C VAL A 151 6.72 -5.95 16.46
N LYS A 152 7.65 -6.18 17.40
CA LYS A 152 8.36 -7.46 17.52
C LYS A 152 7.39 -8.63 17.61
N ARG A 153 6.40 -8.52 18.48
CA ARG A 153 5.41 -9.60 18.69
C ARG A 153 4.49 -9.79 17.48
N SER A 154 4.10 -8.67 16.84
CA SER A 154 3.08 -8.68 15.79
C SER A 154 3.61 -9.19 14.46
N LEU A 155 4.87 -8.90 14.14
CA LEU A 155 5.43 -9.18 12.82
C LEU A 155 6.39 -10.38 12.79
N ASN A 156 6.59 -11.07 13.90
CA ASN A 156 7.55 -12.19 13.99
C ASN A 156 7.28 -13.33 13.00
N ASN A 157 6.01 -13.58 12.65
CA ASN A 157 5.61 -14.61 11.69
C ASN A 157 5.36 -14.07 10.28
N THR A 158 5.68 -12.81 10.02
CA THR A 158 5.41 -12.13 8.76
C THR A 158 6.67 -12.14 7.89
N MET A 159 6.50 -12.35 6.59
CA MET A 159 7.58 -12.16 5.61
C MET A 159 7.73 -10.67 5.34
N ILE A 160 8.85 -10.07 5.70
CA ILE A 160 9.07 -8.63 5.63
C ILE A 160 10.12 -8.35 4.54
N TYR A 161 9.72 -7.57 3.54
CA TYR A 161 10.58 -7.08 2.48
C TYR A 161 10.63 -5.55 2.56
N VAL A 162 11.73 -5.01 3.04
CA VAL A 162 11.96 -3.56 3.11
C VAL A 162 12.64 -3.07 1.85
N ARG A 163 12.40 -1.82 1.48
CA ARG A 163 12.83 -1.26 0.19
C ARG A 163 14.14 -0.49 0.26
N ASP A 164 14.67 -0.25 1.44
CA ASP A 164 15.88 0.51 1.65
C ASP A 164 16.80 -0.12 2.72
N HIS A 165 18.08 0.14 2.56
CA HIS A 165 19.15 -0.42 3.37
C HIS A 165 19.10 0.03 4.83
N ASP A 166 18.78 1.30 5.07
CA ASP A 166 18.73 1.87 6.40
C ASP A 166 17.60 1.23 7.22
N CYS A 167 16.44 1.06 6.61
CA CYS A 167 15.32 0.34 7.22
C CYS A 167 15.69 -1.13 7.51
N TYR A 168 16.39 -1.80 6.58
CA TYR A 168 16.84 -3.17 6.80
C TYR A 168 17.74 -3.28 8.02
N HIS A 169 18.79 -2.46 8.11
CA HIS A 169 19.73 -2.45 9.24
C HIS A 169 19.02 -2.13 10.56
N TYR A 170 18.21 -1.09 10.57
CA TYR A 170 17.44 -0.73 11.75
C TYR A 170 16.58 -1.89 12.26
N LEU A 171 15.82 -2.55 11.39
CA LEU A 171 14.96 -3.67 11.77
C LEU A 171 15.78 -4.91 12.18
N LYS A 172 16.90 -5.17 11.53
CA LYS A 172 17.79 -6.29 11.87
C LYS A 172 18.41 -6.12 13.24
N GLU A 173 18.90 -4.94 13.57
CA GLU A 173 19.51 -4.64 14.85
C GLU A 173 18.49 -4.57 16.00
N THR A 174 17.33 -3.97 15.74
CA THR A 174 16.31 -3.75 16.78
C THR A 174 15.49 -4.99 17.09
N PHE A 175 15.12 -5.78 16.07
CA PHE A 175 14.14 -6.85 16.21
C PHE A 175 14.65 -8.24 15.88
N ASP A 176 15.64 -8.34 14.98
CA ASP A 176 16.17 -9.59 14.43
C ASP A 176 15.05 -10.53 13.91
N PHE A 177 14.17 -10.01 13.06
CA PHE A 177 13.09 -10.80 12.48
C PHE A 177 13.63 -11.96 11.63
N PRO A 178 13.14 -13.20 11.82
CA PRO A 178 13.65 -14.36 11.10
C PRO A 178 13.41 -14.32 9.59
N ASN A 179 12.37 -13.58 9.16
CA ASN A 179 11.92 -13.49 7.77
C ASN A 179 12.09 -12.09 7.18
N LEU A 180 13.08 -11.32 7.65
CA LEU A 180 13.42 -10.01 7.12
C LEU A 180 14.33 -10.12 5.90
N LYS A 181 13.99 -9.42 4.83
CA LYS A 181 14.80 -9.31 3.62
C LYS A 181 14.79 -7.88 3.09
N GLU A 182 15.90 -7.49 2.49
CA GLU A 182 15.96 -6.29 1.66
C GLU A 182 15.47 -6.62 0.25
N ALA A 183 14.72 -5.71 -0.34
CA ALA A 183 14.21 -5.80 -1.69
C ALA A 183 14.16 -4.39 -2.31
N ARG A 184 13.76 -4.29 -3.55
CA ARG A 184 13.50 -2.98 -4.17
C ARG A 184 12.08 -2.53 -3.90
N ASP A 185 11.84 -1.22 -4.03
CA ASP A 185 10.50 -0.66 -4.02
C ASP A 185 9.65 -1.27 -5.16
N LEU A 186 8.38 -1.50 -4.89
CA LEU A 186 7.44 -2.00 -5.90
C LEU A 186 7.27 -1.04 -7.10
N ALA A 187 7.61 0.23 -6.92
CA ALA A 187 7.63 1.21 -8.01
C ALA A 187 8.67 0.91 -9.10
N PHE A 188 9.63 0.00 -8.85
CA PHE A 188 10.58 -0.48 -9.87
C PHE A 188 10.06 -1.69 -10.68
N LEU A 189 8.86 -2.18 -10.38
CA LEU A 189 8.19 -3.15 -11.24
C LEU A 189 7.61 -2.45 -12.47
N ASP A 190 7.40 -3.22 -13.55
CA ASP A 190 6.76 -2.71 -14.76
C ASP A 190 5.33 -2.24 -14.47
N ILE A 191 5.13 -0.95 -14.62
CA ILE A 191 3.82 -0.32 -14.42
C ILE A 191 2.95 -0.62 -15.64
N PRO A 192 1.67 -1.00 -15.46
CA PRO A 192 0.77 -1.19 -16.58
C PRO A 192 0.70 0.06 -17.48
N TYR A 193 0.75 -0.15 -18.79
CA TYR A 193 0.66 0.90 -19.81
C TYR A 193 1.82 1.90 -19.84
N GLN A 194 2.92 1.67 -19.14
CA GLN A 194 4.06 2.60 -19.10
C GLN A 194 4.59 2.94 -20.49
N ASP A 195 4.64 1.97 -21.39
CA ASP A 195 5.17 2.12 -22.76
C ASP A 195 4.07 2.25 -23.83
N ASP A 196 2.81 2.45 -23.43
CA ASP A 196 1.69 2.60 -24.36
C ASP A 196 1.71 3.99 -25.04
N GLN A 197 2.31 4.03 -26.22
CA GLN A 197 2.43 5.26 -27.00
C GLN A 197 1.07 5.81 -27.46
N SER A 198 0.05 4.98 -27.58
CA SER A 198 -1.29 5.41 -27.99
C SER A 198 -1.98 6.18 -26.85
N LYS A 199 -1.88 5.66 -25.62
CA LYS A 199 -2.35 6.36 -24.42
C LYS A 199 -1.58 7.64 -24.17
N LYS A 200 -0.26 7.62 -24.35
CA LYS A 200 0.58 8.81 -24.22
C LYS A 200 0.12 9.93 -25.19
N LYS A 201 -0.04 9.62 -26.46
CA LYS A 201 -0.52 10.60 -27.48
C LYS A 201 -1.92 11.12 -27.15
N LYS A 202 -2.83 10.25 -26.69
CA LYS A 202 -4.17 10.67 -26.29
C LYS A 202 -4.11 11.66 -25.13
N LEU A 203 -3.35 11.38 -24.08
CA LEU A 203 -3.18 12.28 -22.94
C LEU A 203 -2.51 13.60 -23.34
N GLN A 204 -1.48 13.56 -24.18
CA GLN A 204 -0.84 14.76 -24.69
C GLN A 204 -1.86 15.66 -25.42
N SER A 205 -2.69 15.08 -26.28
CA SER A 205 -3.74 15.81 -27.00
C SER A 205 -4.83 16.35 -26.05
N GLU A 206 -5.26 15.55 -25.07
CA GLU A 206 -6.30 15.92 -24.11
C GLU A 206 -5.90 17.09 -23.22
N PHE A 207 -4.63 17.13 -22.80
CA PHE A 207 -4.09 18.17 -21.92
C PHE A 207 -3.33 19.28 -22.66
N GLY A 208 -3.32 19.26 -24.00
CA GLY A 208 -2.61 20.26 -24.80
C GLY A 208 -1.09 20.29 -24.57
N LEU A 209 -0.50 19.12 -24.22
CA LEU A 209 0.93 19.02 -23.92
C LEU A 209 1.73 18.94 -25.21
N GLU A 210 2.73 19.79 -25.33
CA GLU A 210 3.72 19.71 -26.40
C GLU A 210 4.77 18.64 -26.13
N THR A 211 5.75 18.48 -27.03
CA THR A 211 6.70 17.37 -27.01
C THR A 211 7.58 17.29 -25.77
N ASP A 212 7.94 18.42 -25.20
CA ASP A 212 8.82 18.51 -24.04
C ASP A 212 8.09 19.19 -22.87
N TYR A 213 7.82 18.42 -21.82
CA TYR A 213 7.21 18.94 -20.60
C TYR A 213 7.81 18.30 -19.35
N ILE A 214 7.77 19.02 -18.25
CA ILE A 214 8.14 18.55 -16.93
C ILE A 214 6.87 18.46 -16.07
N THR A 215 6.64 17.28 -15.49
CA THR A 215 5.53 17.10 -14.53
C THR A 215 6.04 17.35 -13.12
N LEU A 216 5.45 18.34 -12.43
CA LEU A 216 5.69 18.59 -11.02
C LEU A 216 4.55 17.99 -10.21
N VAL A 217 4.88 17.15 -9.23
CA VAL A 217 3.91 16.48 -8.34
C VAL A 217 4.17 16.90 -6.88
N PRO A 218 3.64 18.06 -6.45
CA PRO A 218 3.81 18.51 -5.07
C PRO A 218 3.09 17.59 -4.10
N SER A 219 3.70 17.30 -2.96
CA SER A 219 3.08 16.49 -1.91
C SER A 219 1.96 17.23 -1.19
N GLY A 220 0.79 16.58 -1.05
CA GLY A 220 -0.29 17.07 -0.19
C GLY A 220 0.04 17.04 1.31
N ALA A 221 1.05 16.26 1.71
CA ALA A 221 1.51 16.11 3.08
C ALA A 221 2.59 17.15 3.47
N ARG A 222 2.61 18.31 2.82
CA ARG A 222 3.62 19.36 3.01
C ARG A 222 3.93 19.70 4.48
N ARG A 223 2.91 19.75 5.34
CA ARG A 223 3.08 20.05 6.78
C ARG A 223 3.85 18.99 7.55
N GLN A 224 4.00 17.80 7.00
CA GLN A 224 4.77 16.69 7.59
C GLN A 224 6.23 16.70 7.14
N TYR A 225 6.49 17.27 5.96
CA TYR A 225 7.82 17.26 5.34
C TYR A 225 8.60 18.56 5.51
N THR A 226 7.94 19.67 5.83
CA THR A 226 8.61 20.95 6.04
C THR A 226 7.96 21.77 7.15
N SER A 227 8.79 22.51 7.89
CA SER A 227 8.35 23.51 8.86
C SER A 227 7.75 24.75 8.18
N ASP A 228 8.09 24.98 6.90
CA ASP A 228 7.62 26.12 6.11
C ASP A 228 6.67 25.65 5.00
N ALA A 229 5.48 25.21 5.43
CA ALA A 229 4.47 24.68 4.53
C ALA A 229 3.85 25.72 3.60
N GLU A 230 3.95 27.03 3.95
CA GLU A 230 3.42 28.12 3.11
C GLU A 230 4.34 28.41 1.93
N ASN A 231 5.64 28.43 2.13
CA ASN A 231 6.61 28.66 1.05
C ASN A 231 6.82 27.41 0.17
N TYR A 232 6.51 26.23 0.65
CA TYR A 232 6.68 24.98 -0.10
C TYR A 232 6.03 25.01 -1.49
N LEU A 233 4.81 25.55 -1.62
CA LEU A 233 4.14 25.67 -2.92
C LEU A 233 4.69 26.84 -3.76
N ASN A 234 5.13 27.93 -3.11
CA ASN A 234 5.68 29.08 -3.81
C ASN A 234 6.99 28.73 -4.52
N GLU A 235 7.84 27.89 -3.92
CA GLU A 235 9.05 27.39 -4.55
C GLU A 235 8.76 26.58 -5.82
N TYR A 236 7.70 25.74 -5.80
CA TYR A 236 7.26 25.02 -7.00
C TYR A 236 6.78 25.95 -8.12
N ILE A 237 6.06 27.02 -7.76
CA ILE A 237 5.57 28.01 -8.73
C ILE A 237 6.75 28.76 -9.39
N ILE A 238 7.77 29.10 -8.62
CA ILE A 238 8.99 29.76 -9.14
C ILE A 238 9.72 28.83 -10.10
N CYS A 239 9.88 27.55 -9.77
CA CYS A 239 10.52 26.58 -10.67
C CYS A 239 9.74 26.35 -11.98
N SER A 240 8.41 26.53 -11.97
CA SER A 240 7.57 26.36 -13.17
C SER A 240 7.53 27.59 -14.09
N SER A 241 8.04 28.73 -13.62
CA SER A 241 8.09 29.99 -14.36
C SER A 241 9.48 30.31 -14.98
N MET A 242 10.47 29.44 -14.78
CA MET A 242 11.78 29.45 -15.42
C MET A 242 11.78 28.60 -16.69
#